data_cea80879959160201416dc678777a513
#
_entry.id   cea80879959160201416dc678777a513
#
_cell.length_a   1.000
_cell.length_b   1.000
_cell.length_c   1.000
_cell.angle_alpha   90.00
_cell.angle_beta   90.00
_cell.angle_gamma   90.00
#
_symmetry.space_group_name_H-M   'P 1'
#
loop_
_entity.id
_entity.type
_entity.pdbx_description
1 polymer ?
#
loop_
_entity_poly.entity_id
_entity_poly.type
_entity_poly.pdbx_seq_one_letter_code
_entity_poly.pdbx_strand_id
1 'polypeptide(L)'
;MLPKGSLGGNYIKYQGMVDGVARVETHLEWQMTPHTDPSWDIKGCYITQIKGDPCVYNKHMIFPKPGVDLSDPANFASIGMTVTGMPALSAISSVVTAAPGLVTSADLPLRGFAGRFKL
;
A
#
# COMPACT_ATOMS: atom_id res chain seq x y z
N MET A 1 0.65 -25.06 -3.32
CA MET A 1 1.09 -25.22 -1.91
C MET A 1 2.54 -24.80 -1.84
N LEU A 2 2.92 -23.92 -0.90
CA LEU A 2 4.32 -23.52 -0.73
C LEU A 2 5.08 -24.67 -0.04
N PRO A 3 6.30 -25.02 -0.50
CA PRO A 3 7.11 -26.04 0.15
C PRO A 3 7.49 -25.64 1.59
N LYS A 4 7.71 -26.62 2.45
CA LYS A 4 8.21 -26.38 3.81
C LYS A 4 9.55 -25.62 3.76
N GLY A 5 9.68 -24.57 4.54
CA GLY A 5 10.87 -23.71 4.54
C GLY A 5 10.81 -22.54 3.56
N SER A 6 9.73 -22.41 2.77
CA SER A 6 9.48 -21.23 1.93
C SER A 6 8.98 -20.05 2.77
N LEU A 7 9.23 -18.83 2.29
CA LEU A 7 8.66 -17.63 2.89
C LEU A 7 7.14 -17.61 2.70
N GLY A 8 6.38 -17.74 3.77
CA GLY A 8 4.92 -17.76 3.76
C GLY A 8 4.28 -16.38 4.01
N GLY A 9 5.03 -15.46 4.57
CA GLY A 9 4.59 -14.09 4.85
C GLY A 9 5.73 -13.20 5.26
N ASN A 10 5.48 -11.89 5.28
CA ASN A 10 6.44 -10.87 5.66
C ASN A 10 5.75 -9.79 6.51
N TYR A 11 6.36 -9.43 7.62
CA TYR A 11 5.97 -8.32 8.47
C TYR A 11 7.08 -7.29 8.51
N ILE A 12 6.80 -6.09 8.09
CA ILE A 12 7.75 -4.97 8.10
C ILE A 12 7.16 -3.83 8.93
N LYS A 13 7.96 -3.29 9.83
CA LYS A 13 7.60 -2.14 10.65
C LYS A 13 8.57 -1.00 10.39
N TYR A 14 8.05 0.12 9.92
CA TYR A 14 8.78 1.37 9.80
C TYR A 14 8.39 2.30 10.94
N GLN A 15 9.35 2.97 11.54
CA GLN A 15 9.12 3.90 12.65
C GLN A 15 9.76 5.25 12.35
N GLY A 16 8.95 6.30 12.38
CA GLY A 16 9.41 7.69 12.41
C GLY A 16 9.66 8.12 13.85
N MET A 17 10.93 8.37 14.18
CA MET A 17 11.37 8.71 15.52
C MET A 17 11.47 10.22 15.71
N VAL A 18 10.94 10.73 16.83
CA VAL A 18 11.13 12.12 17.27
C VAL A 18 11.53 12.05 18.73
N ASP A 19 12.69 12.63 19.07
CA ASP A 19 13.27 12.63 20.42
C ASP A 19 13.33 11.22 21.05
N GLY A 20 13.74 10.23 20.26
CA GLY A 20 13.85 8.83 20.70
C GLY A 20 12.53 8.09 20.89
N VAL A 21 11.40 8.71 20.55
CA VAL A 21 10.06 8.12 20.64
C VAL A 21 9.49 7.89 19.24
N ALA A 22 8.96 6.69 18.97
CA ALA A 22 8.22 6.42 17.75
C ALA A 22 6.90 7.21 17.74
N ARG A 23 6.79 8.17 16.83
CA ARG A 23 5.61 9.04 16.66
C ARG A 23 4.75 8.62 15.48
N VAL A 24 5.35 8.00 14.47
CA VAL A 24 4.68 7.45 13.31
C VAL A 24 5.14 6.01 13.14
N GLU A 25 4.21 5.10 12.97
CA GLU A 25 4.51 3.70 12.67
C GLU A 25 3.71 3.26 11.44
N THR A 26 4.38 2.56 10.53
CA THR A 26 3.74 1.88 9.41
C THR A 26 4.03 0.39 9.52
N HIS A 27 2.97 -0.40 9.59
CA HIS A 27 3.02 -1.85 9.67
C HIS A 27 2.55 -2.42 8.32
N LEU A 28 3.40 -3.20 7.67
CA LEU A 28 3.10 -3.91 6.43
C LEU A 28 3.06 -5.40 6.72
N GLU A 29 1.90 -5.99 6.53
CA GLU A 29 1.66 -7.42 6.73
C GLU A 29 1.27 -8.06 5.40
N TRP A 30 2.15 -8.89 4.87
CA TRP A 30 1.94 -9.57 3.60
C TRP A 30 1.95 -11.07 3.83
N GLN A 31 0.95 -11.75 3.31
CA GLN A 31 0.78 -13.19 3.45
C GLN A 31 0.54 -13.82 2.07
N MET A 32 1.31 -14.84 1.76
CA MET A 32 1.24 -15.55 0.47
C MET A 32 0.30 -16.76 0.53
N THR A 33 -0.08 -17.20 1.73
CA THR A 33 -0.95 -18.33 1.96
C THR A 33 -1.73 -18.13 3.26
N PRO A 34 -3.00 -18.55 3.35
CA PRO A 34 -3.75 -18.49 4.60
C PRO A 34 -3.23 -19.47 5.69
N HIS A 35 -2.34 -20.36 5.31
CA HIS A 35 -1.80 -21.41 6.20
C HIS A 35 -0.37 -21.08 6.61
N THR A 36 -0.20 -20.01 7.38
CA THR A 36 1.09 -19.64 7.98
C THR A 36 1.17 -20.13 9.43
N ASP A 37 2.38 -20.39 9.91
CA ASP A 37 2.66 -20.67 11.32
C ASP A 37 3.76 -19.68 11.80
N PRO A 38 3.48 -18.78 12.74
CA PRO A 38 2.16 -18.54 13.36
C PRO A 38 1.11 -18.02 12.36
N SER A 39 -0.16 -18.27 12.68
CA SER A 39 -1.28 -17.75 11.88
C SER A 39 -1.40 -16.24 12.06
N TRP A 40 -1.59 -15.51 10.97
CA TRP A 40 -1.79 -14.06 10.96
C TRP A 40 -3.24 -13.71 10.62
N ASP A 41 -3.80 -12.76 11.36
CA ASP A 41 -5.13 -12.23 11.10
C ASP A 41 -5.07 -11.05 10.11
N ILE A 42 -4.80 -11.36 8.83
CA ILE A 42 -4.72 -10.36 7.77
C ILE A 42 -6.12 -9.81 7.48
N LYS A 43 -6.30 -8.51 7.70
CA LYS A 43 -7.59 -7.83 7.53
C LYS A 43 -7.95 -7.51 6.08
N GLY A 44 -7.01 -7.58 5.14
CA GLY A 44 -7.23 -7.19 3.74
C GLY A 44 -7.68 -5.74 3.56
N CYS A 45 -7.19 -4.84 4.41
CA CYS A 45 -7.57 -3.44 4.42
C CYS A 45 -6.42 -2.54 4.88
N TYR A 46 -6.59 -1.23 4.70
CA TYR A 46 -5.70 -0.23 5.28
C TYR A 46 -6.35 0.36 6.52
N ILE A 47 -5.61 0.42 7.61
CA ILE A 47 -6.05 1.00 8.88
C ILE A 47 -5.12 2.17 9.20
N THR A 48 -5.71 3.35 9.41
CA THR A 48 -5.00 4.52 9.91
C THR A 48 -5.56 4.89 11.27
N GLN A 49 -4.69 4.98 12.27
CA GLN A 49 -5.05 5.39 13.60
C GLN A 49 -4.17 6.57 14.03
N ILE A 50 -4.80 7.67 14.44
CA ILE A 50 -4.12 8.84 14.99
C ILE A 50 -4.55 8.96 16.45
N LYS A 51 -3.57 8.87 17.36
CA LYS A 51 -3.76 9.09 18.79
C LYS A 51 -3.45 10.55 19.11
N GLY A 52 -4.43 11.41 18.97
CA GLY A 52 -4.29 12.86 19.14
C GLY A 52 -5.60 13.48 19.66
N ASP A 53 -5.71 14.78 19.53
CA ASP A 53 -6.95 15.52 19.79
C ASP A 53 -7.34 16.30 18.51
N PRO A 54 -8.38 15.84 17.80
CA PRO A 54 -9.15 14.61 18.04
C PRO A 54 -8.40 13.32 17.69
N CYS A 55 -8.82 12.19 18.27
CA CYS A 55 -8.42 10.87 17.81
C CYS A 55 -9.10 10.53 16.50
N VAL A 56 -8.37 9.89 15.58
CA VAL A 56 -8.92 9.44 14.30
C VAL A 56 -8.70 7.93 14.14
N TYR A 57 -9.73 7.24 13.71
CA TYR A 57 -9.66 5.85 13.25
C TYR A 57 -10.32 5.75 11.87
N ASN A 58 -9.53 5.31 10.90
CA ASN A 58 -10.00 5.09 9.53
C ASN A 58 -9.68 3.66 9.12
N LYS A 59 -10.65 2.96 8.55
CA LYS A 59 -10.48 1.67 7.90
C LYS A 59 -11.03 1.78 6.48
N HIS A 60 -10.17 1.56 5.48
CA HIS A 60 -10.60 1.57 4.09
C HIS A 60 -10.15 0.31 3.36
N MET A 61 -10.94 -0.08 2.39
CA MET A 61 -10.71 -1.21 1.52
C MET A 61 -10.76 -0.72 0.08
N ILE A 62 -9.98 -1.36 -0.77
CA ILE A 62 -9.95 -1.06 -2.21
C ILE A 62 -10.62 -2.21 -2.91
N PHE A 63 -11.60 -1.89 -3.73
CA PHE A 63 -12.36 -2.85 -4.53
C PHE A 63 -12.17 -2.55 -6.03
N PRO A 64 -12.31 -3.54 -6.90
CA PRO A 64 -12.40 -3.27 -8.34
C PRO A 64 -13.69 -2.51 -8.66
N LYS A 65 -13.79 -2.04 -9.90
CA LYS A 65 -15.05 -1.46 -10.40
C LYS A 65 -16.19 -2.48 -10.31
N PRO A 66 -17.45 -2.01 -10.17
CA PRO A 66 -18.61 -2.89 -10.17
C PRO A 66 -18.65 -3.81 -11.40
N GLY A 67 -19.10 -5.05 -11.22
CA GLY A 67 -19.22 -6.04 -12.29
C GLY A 67 -17.98 -6.91 -12.53
N VAL A 68 -16.89 -6.66 -11.82
CA VAL A 68 -15.71 -7.55 -11.87
C VAL A 68 -15.94 -8.75 -10.95
N ASP A 69 -15.78 -9.96 -11.50
CA ASP A 69 -15.89 -11.20 -10.74
C ASP A 69 -14.66 -11.37 -9.82
N LEU A 70 -14.86 -11.25 -8.53
CA LEU A 70 -13.81 -11.41 -7.51
C LEU A 70 -13.51 -12.87 -7.17
N SER A 71 -14.29 -13.82 -7.64
CA SER A 71 -14.00 -15.24 -7.48
C SER A 71 -12.85 -15.70 -8.38
N ASP A 72 -12.57 -14.94 -9.46
CA ASP A 72 -11.41 -15.16 -10.30
C ASP A 72 -10.14 -14.57 -9.63
N PRO A 73 -9.14 -15.40 -9.27
CA PRO A 73 -7.90 -14.94 -8.67
C PRO A 73 -7.14 -13.90 -9.50
N ALA A 74 -7.26 -13.96 -10.84
CA ALA A 74 -6.60 -13.00 -11.73
C ALA A 74 -7.18 -11.59 -11.56
N ASN A 75 -8.49 -11.47 -11.39
CA ASN A 75 -9.17 -10.21 -11.14
C ASN A 75 -8.79 -9.63 -9.78
N PHE A 76 -8.67 -10.49 -8.76
CA PHE A 76 -8.21 -10.06 -7.44
C PHE A 76 -6.76 -9.54 -7.50
N ALA A 77 -5.86 -10.27 -8.16
CA ALA A 77 -4.48 -9.85 -8.34
C ALA A 77 -4.36 -8.52 -9.12
N SER A 78 -5.25 -8.28 -10.09
CA SER A 78 -5.25 -7.06 -10.91
C SER A 78 -5.47 -5.79 -10.09
N ILE A 79 -6.20 -5.86 -8.96
CA ILE A 79 -6.39 -4.73 -8.05
C ILE A 79 -5.05 -4.30 -7.46
N GLY A 80 -4.29 -5.25 -6.91
CA GLY A 80 -2.97 -5.01 -6.36
C GLY A 80 -2.02 -4.41 -7.39
N MET A 81 -1.99 -4.98 -8.60
CA MET A 81 -1.18 -4.48 -9.72
C MET A 81 -1.56 -3.05 -10.11
N THR A 82 -2.85 -2.73 -10.18
CA THR A 82 -3.31 -1.38 -10.51
C THR A 82 -2.92 -0.38 -9.43
N VAL A 83 -3.15 -0.69 -8.16
CA VAL A 83 -2.82 0.19 -7.03
C VAL A 83 -1.32 0.45 -6.96
N THR A 84 -0.50 -0.55 -7.28
CA THR A 84 0.96 -0.43 -7.25
C THR A 84 1.51 0.26 -8.51
N GLY A 85 0.99 -0.05 -9.68
CA GLY A 85 1.49 0.45 -10.96
C GLY A 85 1.07 1.89 -11.27
N MET A 86 -0.14 2.29 -10.90
CA MET A 86 -0.66 3.63 -11.22
C MET A 86 0.16 4.77 -10.64
N PRO A 87 0.66 4.73 -9.39
CA PRO A 87 1.57 5.75 -8.88
C PRO A 87 2.84 5.90 -9.72
N ALA A 88 3.44 4.79 -10.16
CA ALA A 88 4.63 4.80 -11.02
C ALA A 88 4.34 5.46 -12.38
N LEU A 89 3.24 5.07 -13.03
CA LEU A 89 2.81 5.70 -14.29
C LEU A 89 2.54 7.20 -14.12
N SER A 90 1.92 7.59 -13.02
CA SER A 90 1.63 8.98 -12.71
C SER A 90 2.90 9.80 -12.44
N ALA A 91 3.98 9.17 -11.98
CA ALA A 91 5.26 9.81 -11.71
C ALA A 91 6.08 10.12 -12.97
N ILE A 92 5.82 9.45 -14.12
CA ILE A 92 6.65 9.54 -15.33
C ILE A 92 6.94 10.99 -15.72
N SER A 93 5.92 11.84 -15.80
CA SER A 93 6.10 13.24 -16.21
C SER A 93 6.92 14.06 -15.20
N SER A 94 6.87 13.73 -13.91
CA SER A 94 7.68 14.37 -12.89
C SER A 94 9.14 13.91 -12.98
N VAL A 95 9.36 12.63 -13.22
CA VAL A 95 10.70 12.06 -13.38
C VAL A 95 11.38 12.62 -14.62
N VAL A 96 10.66 12.74 -15.75
CA VAL A 96 11.23 13.30 -17.01
C VAL A 96 11.68 14.75 -16.84
N THR A 97 11.03 15.51 -15.97
CA THR A 97 11.37 16.94 -15.72
C THR A 97 12.30 17.13 -14.51
N ALA A 98 12.63 16.08 -13.78
CA ALA A 98 13.54 16.14 -12.65
C ALA A 98 14.99 16.37 -13.11
N ALA A 99 15.81 16.92 -12.20
CA ALA A 99 17.26 17.00 -12.43
C ALA A 99 17.86 15.58 -12.59
N PRO A 100 18.92 15.43 -13.39
CA PRO A 100 19.61 14.14 -13.53
C PRO A 100 20.08 13.61 -12.17
N GLY A 101 19.82 12.32 -11.89
CA GLY A 101 20.23 11.67 -10.64
C GLY A 101 19.22 10.62 -10.17
N LEU A 102 19.42 10.14 -8.95
CA LEU A 102 18.46 9.31 -8.25
C LEU A 102 17.45 10.21 -7.54
N VAL A 103 16.17 10.01 -7.84
CA VAL A 103 15.08 10.73 -7.20
C VAL A 103 14.17 9.73 -6.47
N THR A 104 13.71 10.14 -5.30
CA THR A 104 12.72 9.41 -4.52
C THR A 104 11.35 10.08 -4.63
N SER A 105 10.31 9.43 -4.13
CA SER A 105 8.97 10.04 -4.06
C SER A 105 8.93 11.29 -3.20
N ALA A 106 9.88 11.49 -2.29
CA ALA A 106 9.99 12.70 -1.48
C ALA A 106 10.57 13.89 -2.26
N ASP A 107 11.35 13.63 -3.31
CA ASP A 107 11.97 14.64 -4.17
C ASP A 107 11.05 15.10 -5.29
N LEU A 108 10.03 14.30 -5.61
CA LEU A 108 9.08 14.58 -6.67
C LEU A 108 7.92 15.46 -6.14
N PRO A 109 7.41 16.41 -6.97
CA PRO A 109 6.27 17.22 -6.55
C PRO A 109 5.04 16.34 -6.30
N LEU A 110 4.35 16.60 -5.19
CA LEU A 110 3.03 16.01 -4.93
C LEU A 110 2.09 16.40 -6.08
N ARG A 111 1.67 15.41 -6.86
CA ARG A 111 0.67 15.63 -7.89
C ARG A 111 -0.70 15.31 -7.34
N GLY A 112 -1.52 16.36 -7.23
CA GLY A 112 -2.96 16.20 -7.05
C GLY A 112 -3.60 15.58 -8.31
N PHE A 113 -4.83 15.10 -8.17
CA PHE A 113 -5.62 14.63 -9.30
C PHE A 113 -5.75 15.74 -10.35
N ALA A 114 -5.20 15.53 -11.52
CA ALA A 114 -5.19 16.52 -12.60
C ALA A 114 -6.56 16.59 -13.33
N GLY A 115 -7.64 16.89 -12.61
CA GLY A 115 -8.94 17.27 -13.18
C GLY A 115 -9.55 16.30 -14.21
N ARG A 116 -9.17 15.03 -14.22
CA ARG A 116 -9.64 14.03 -15.19
C ARG A 116 -10.87 13.24 -14.74
N PHE A 117 -11.63 13.75 -13.80
CA PHE A 117 -12.96 13.21 -13.55
C PHE A 117 -13.86 13.66 -14.69
N LYS A 118 -14.18 12.76 -15.61
CA LYS A 118 -15.36 12.91 -16.47
C LYS A 118 -16.53 12.45 -15.61
N LEU A 119 -17.39 13.40 -15.25
CA LEU A 119 -18.72 13.12 -14.71
C LEU A 119 -19.58 12.46 -15.80
#